data_4531bbcff10222c85d6e06bec7c620ae
#
_entry.id   4531bbcff10222c85d6e06bec7c620ae
#
_cell.length_a   1.000
_cell.length_b   1.000
_cell.length_c   1.000
_cell.angle_alpha   90.00
_cell.angle_beta   90.00
_cell.angle_gamma   90.00
#
_symmetry.space_group_name_H-M   'P 1'
#
loop_
_entity.id
_entity.type
_entity.pdbx_description
1 polymer ?
#
loop_
_entity_poly.entity_id
_entity_poly.type
_entity_poly.pdbx_seq_one_letter_code
_entity_poly.pdbx_strand_id
1 'polypeptide(L)'
;MVLPDLPAGRPAAMSRPWLLAGGMLVGAALAVFYIVRVPDTAEPRTDAVAWVNDRPISRASYENALQAVAGDRKDGTLRSDDRERVLQRLIDQELLIDRAIELGLHERDPQIRNQLATAMIDFLVRRAEDDASAADEAELRAFYEEQQFRFERSPQYRVAVEGGAVPLPDGLLLAKEIEQRLGPSAARKVAELEPGESVVIGEGGGQYTVRLLERVDGVLVPFDEARDAVEAAYLRDRSEAAVREFLEVARQRTDIRVEAEP
;
A
#
# COMPACT_ATOMS: atom_id res chain seq x y z
N MET A 1 68.87 -1.90 34.43
CA MET A 1 67.69 -1.06 34.66
C MET A 1 66.76 -1.31 33.47
N VAL A 2 65.85 -2.25 33.62
CA VAL A 2 64.92 -2.77 32.54
C VAL A 2 63.60 -2.10 32.75
N LEU A 3 63.09 -1.42 31.70
CA LEU A 3 61.74 -0.84 31.65
C LEU A 3 60.75 -1.94 31.28
N PRO A 4 59.59 -2.02 31.93
CA PRO A 4 58.58 -3.01 31.57
C PRO A 4 57.73 -2.54 30.38
N ASP A 5 57.43 -3.48 29.49
CA ASP A 5 56.52 -3.41 28.35
C ASP A 5 55.08 -3.07 28.79
N LEU A 6 54.49 -2.08 28.14
CA LEU A 6 53.06 -1.75 28.21
C LEU A 6 52.30 -2.51 27.11
N PRO A 7 51.19 -3.19 27.42
CA PRO A 7 50.38 -3.84 26.40
C PRO A 7 49.56 -2.82 25.59
N ALA A 8 49.68 -2.92 24.27
CA ALA A 8 48.88 -2.16 23.31
C ALA A 8 47.40 -2.55 23.42
N GLY A 9 46.59 -1.65 23.97
CA GLY A 9 45.15 -1.77 23.98
C GLY A 9 44.59 -1.59 22.56
N ARG A 10 43.95 -2.63 22.05
CA ARG A 10 43.11 -2.55 20.82
C ARG A 10 41.90 -1.66 21.11
N PRO A 11 41.57 -0.67 20.26
CA PRO A 11 40.31 0.07 20.41
C PRO A 11 39.15 -0.90 20.10
N ALA A 12 38.27 -1.09 21.07
CA ALA A 12 36.98 -1.74 20.87
C ALA A 12 36.15 -0.92 19.87
N ALA A 13 35.82 -1.54 18.75
CA ALA A 13 34.85 -0.99 17.80
C ALA A 13 33.48 -0.92 18.47
N MET A 14 33.15 0.25 19.03
CA MET A 14 31.78 0.53 19.48
C MET A 14 30.88 0.64 18.24
N SER A 15 30.14 -0.41 17.95
CA SER A 15 29.02 -0.38 17.05
C SER A 15 27.99 0.63 17.58
N ARG A 16 27.76 1.70 16.85
CA ARG A 16 26.80 2.76 17.19
C ARG A 16 25.52 2.56 16.39
N PRO A 17 24.58 1.68 16.82
CA PRO A 17 23.32 1.42 16.10
C PRO A 17 22.42 2.67 16.00
N TRP A 18 22.59 3.66 16.89
CA TRP A 18 21.81 4.89 16.88
C TRP A 18 22.13 5.86 15.72
N LEU A 19 23.29 5.71 15.06
CA LEU A 19 23.64 6.50 13.88
C LEU A 19 22.85 6.03 12.64
N LEU A 20 22.48 4.76 12.56
CA LEU A 20 21.63 4.23 11.48
C LEU A 20 20.17 4.65 11.69
N ALA A 21 19.68 4.65 12.93
CA ALA A 21 18.35 5.15 13.26
C ALA A 21 18.20 6.66 13.00
N GLY A 22 19.26 7.45 13.24
CA GLY A 22 19.27 8.88 12.92
C GLY A 22 19.24 9.17 11.42
N GLY A 23 19.89 8.34 10.59
CA GLY A 23 19.89 8.46 9.13
C GLY A 23 18.51 8.21 8.51
N MET A 24 17.77 7.22 9.03
CA MET A 24 16.43 6.88 8.57
C MET A 24 15.40 7.98 8.88
N LEU A 25 15.48 8.58 10.08
CA LEU A 25 14.62 9.72 10.46
C LEU A 25 14.89 10.98 9.64
N VAL A 26 16.17 11.25 9.31
CA VAL A 26 16.54 12.40 8.47
C VAL A 26 16.12 12.17 7.01
N GLY A 27 16.22 10.92 6.50
CA GLY A 27 15.76 10.56 5.16
C GLY A 27 14.24 10.70 5.02
N ALA A 28 13.46 10.21 5.98
CA ALA A 28 12.01 10.37 6.02
C ALA A 28 11.60 11.84 6.15
N ALA A 29 12.28 12.63 6.99
CA ALA A 29 12.01 14.06 7.14
C ALA A 29 12.33 14.86 5.86
N LEU A 30 13.36 14.46 5.09
CA LEU A 30 13.69 15.09 3.82
C LEU A 30 12.69 14.69 2.72
N ALA A 31 12.22 13.43 2.70
CA ALA A 31 11.19 12.99 1.76
C ALA A 31 9.86 13.71 2.02
N VAL A 32 9.43 13.82 3.29
CA VAL A 32 8.24 14.59 3.68
C VAL A 32 8.38 16.08 3.35
N PHE A 33 9.57 16.66 3.56
CA PHE A 33 9.84 18.05 3.19
C PHE A 33 9.78 18.27 1.67
N TYR A 34 10.19 17.26 0.88
CA TYR A 34 10.12 17.31 -0.58
C TYR A 34 8.67 17.11 -1.09
N ILE A 35 7.87 16.24 -0.45
CA ILE A 35 6.46 16.02 -0.78
C ILE A 35 5.60 17.25 -0.47
N VAL A 36 5.91 17.96 0.63
CA VAL A 36 5.14 19.16 1.05
C VAL A 36 5.59 20.43 0.32
N ARG A 37 6.83 20.51 -0.15
CA ARG A 37 7.21 21.41 -1.23
C ARG A 37 6.90 20.69 -2.53
N VAL A 38 5.62 20.65 -2.94
CA VAL A 38 5.31 20.57 -4.36
C VAL A 38 6.11 21.75 -4.95
N PRO A 39 7.20 21.52 -5.67
CA PRO A 39 7.71 22.61 -6.48
C PRO A 39 6.51 22.95 -7.36
N ASP A 40 6.21 24.23 -7.45
CA ASP A 40 5.45 24.76 -8.56
C ASP A 40 6.26 24.33 -9.81
N THR A 41 6.07 23.09 -10.22
CA THR A 41 6.43 22.60 -11.53
C THR A 41 5.40 23.21 -12.45
N ALA A 42 5.42 24.56 -12.50
CA ALA A 42 5.03 25.24 -13.70
C ALA A 42 5.81 24.53 -14.79
N GLU A 43 5.13 23.62 -15.50
CA GLU A 43 5.65 23.05 -16.74
C GLU A 43 6.28 24.20 -17.52
N PRO A 44 7.48 24.04 -18.04
CA PRO A 44 8.14 25.15 -18.70
C PRO A 44 7.15 25.76 -19.69
N ARG A 45 6.87 27.04 -19.57
CA ARG A 45 5.91 27.79 -20.40
C ARG A 45 6.04 27.53 -21.91
N THR A 46 7.09 26.83 -22.30
CA THR A 46 7.46 26.45 -23.68
C THR A 46 6.71 25.21 -24.21
N ASP A 47 6.02 24.41 -23.36
CA ASP A 47 5.37 23.17 -23.81
C ASP A 47 3.84 23.21 -23.81
N ALA A 48 3.25 24.41 -23.77
CA ALA A 48 1.80 24.60 -23.92
C ALA A 48 1.38 24.60 -25.39
N VAL A 49 0.27 23.92 -25.70
CA VAL A 49 -0.37 23.94 -27.01
C VAL A 49 -1.42 25.06 -27.12
N ALA A 50 -1.95 25.51 -26.00
CA ALA A 50 -2.87 26.65 -25.88
C ALA A 50 -2.83 27.25 -24.46
N TRP A 51 -3.45 28.42 -24.32
CA TRP A 51 -3.61 29.11 -23.03
C TRP A 51 -5.07 29.53 -22.88
N VAL A 52 -5.62 29.27 -21.71
CA VAL A 52 -6.92 29.80 -21.29
C VAL A 52 -6.67 30.68 -20.07
N ASN A 53 -6.81 32.01 -20.21
CA ASN A 53 -6.33 32.98 -19.26
C ASN A 53 -4.82 32.73 -18.94
N ASP A 54 -4.46 32.50 -17.66
CA ASP A 54 -3.09 32.21 -17.24
C ASP A 54 -2.77 30.70 -17.14
N ARG A 55 -3.71 29.82 -17.56
CA ARG A 55 -3.55 28.37 -17.47
C ARG A 55 -3.12 27.77 -18.79
N PRO A 56 -1.99 27.07 -18.82
CA PRO A 56 -1.52 26.37 -20.01
C PRO A 56 -2.29 25.05 -20.18
N ILE A 57 -2.67 24.73 -21.43
CA ILE A 57 -3.01 23.38 -21.85
C ILE A 57 -1.70 22.74 -22.30
N SER A 58 -1.21 21.76 -21.53
CA SER A 58 0.09 21.14 -21.80
C SER A 58 0.01 20.26 -23.06
N ARG A 59 1.16 20.10 -23.73
CA ARG A 59 1.31 19.17 -24.85
C ARG A 59 0.99 17.75 -24.42
N ALA A 60 1.44 17.33 -23.24
CA ALA A 60 1.17 16.00 -22.70
C ALA A 60 -0.33 15.75 -22.54
N SER A 61 -1.09 16.70 -21.98
CA SER A 61 -2.55 16.58 -21.85
C SER A 61 -3.23 16.48 -23.21
N TYR A 62 -2.77 17.27 -24.18
CA TYR A 62 -3.30 17.23 -25.53
C TYR A 62 -3.02 15.90 -26.25
N GLU A 63 -1.80 15.39 -26.15
CA GLU A 63 -1.42 14.12 -26.75
C GLU A 63 -2.14 12.93 -26.12
N ASN A 64 -2.29 12.92 -24.79
CA ASN A 64 -3.09 11.92 -24.08
C ASN A 64 -4.55 11.93 -24.53
N ALA A 65 -5.15 13.11 -24.70
CA ALA A 65 -6.51 13.23 -25.20
C ALA A 65 -6.64 12.74 -26.66
N LEU A 66 -5.64 12.99 -27.51
CA LEU A 66 -5.61 12.45 -28.88
C LEU A 66 -5.48 10.91 -28.88
N GLN A 67 -4.63 10.36 -28.02
CA GLN A 67 -4.49 8.91 -27.88
C GLN A 67 -5.78 8.25 -27.42
N ALA A 68 -6.51 8.85 -26.48
CA ALA A 68 -7.82 8.36 -26.06
C ALA A 68 -8.81 8.31 -27.22
N VAL A 69 -8.87 9.37 -28.06
CA VAL A 69 -9.73 9.39 -29.26
C VAL A 69 -9.32 8.34 -30.29
N ALA A 70 -8.02 8.10 -30.46
CA ALA A 70 -7.52 7.03 -31.35
C ALA A 70 -7.86 5.64 -30.79
N GLY A 71 -7.71 5.43 -29.48
CA GLY A 71 -8.01 4.17 -28.81
C GLY A 71 -9.49 3.76 -28.85
N ASP A 72 -10.40 4.73 -28.86
CA ASP A 72 -11.85 4.48 -28.96
C ASP A 72 -12.28 4.02 -30.37
N ARG A 73 -11.40 4.09 -31.34
CA ARG A 73 -11.68 3.70 -32.72
C ARG A 73 -11.13 2.32 -33.04
N LYS A 74 -11.89 1.56 -33.79
CA LYS A 74 -11.48 0.20 -34.22
C LYS A 74 -10.21 0.19 -35.12
N ASP A 75 -9.97 1.27 -35.86
CA ASP A 75 -8.84 1.44 -36.75
C ASP A 75 -7.63 2.16 -36.14
N GLY A 76 -7.78 2.65 -34.89
CA GLY A 76 -6.72 3.35 -34.18
C GLY A 76 -6.24 4.66 -34.84
N THR A 77 -6.94 5.15 -35.85
CA THR A 77 -6.47 6.31 -36.67
C THR A 77 -7.12 7.61 -36.26
N LEU A 78 -6.33 8.68 -36.22
CA LEU A 78 -6.81 10.05 -36.05
C LEU A 78 -7.19 10.64 -37.42
N ARG A 79 -8.33 11.32 -37.47
CA ARG A 79 -8.77 12.08 -38.65
C ARG A 79 -8.21 13.50 -38.61
N SER A 80 -8.23 14.18 -39.75
CA SER A 80 -7.67 15.54 -39.89
C SER A 80 -8.28 16.57 -38.92
N ASP A 81 -9.57 16.43 -38.63
CA ASP A 81 -10.35 17.32 -37.75
C ASP A 81 -10.34 16.93 -36.26
N ASP A 82 -9.81 15.76 -35.91
CA ASP A 82 -9.74 15.31 -34.51
C ASP A 82 -8.83 16.19 -33.66
N ARG A 83 -7.73 16.66 -34.24
CA ARG A 83 -6.76 17.51 -33.54
C ARG A 83 -7.41 18.84 -33.09
N GLU A 84 -8.16 19.46 -33.98
CA GLU A 84 -8.85 20.71 -33.68
C GLU A 84 -9.98 20.49 -32.66
N ARG A 85 -10.76 19.42 -32.83
CA ARG A 85 -11.84 19.07 -31.88
C ARG A 85 -11.33 18.76 -30.51
N VAL A 86 -10.22 18.04 -30.39
CA VAL A 86 -9.61 17.71 -29.08
C VAL A 86 -9.11 18.99 -28.42
N LEU A 87 -8.42 19.86 -29.17
CA LEU A 87 -7.95 21.13 -28.61
C LEU A 87 -9.11 22.00 -28.13
N GLN A 88 -10.16 22.14 -28.95
CA GLN A 88 -11.34 22.91 -28.58
C GLN A 88 -12.01 22.35 -27.31
N ARG A 89 -12.13 21.02 -27.22
CA ARG A 89 -12.69 20.36 -26.03
C ARG A 89 -11.86 20.64 -24.78
N LEU A 90 -10.54 20.65 -24.85
CA LEU A 90 -9.67 20.97 -23.71
C LEU A 90 -9.81 22.45 -23.32
N ILE A 91 -9.93 23.37 -24.29
CA ILE A 91 -10.22 24.78 -24.02
C ILE A 91 -11.58 24.93 -23.29
N ASP A 92 -12.62 24.30 -23.81
CA ASP A 92 -13.95 24.34 -23.21
C ASP A 92 -13.93 23.78 -21.77
N GLN A 93 -13.16 22.72 -21.52
CA GLN A 93 -12.98 22.14 -20.20
C GLN A 93 -12.32 23.14 -19.24
N GLU A 94 -11.25 23.84 -19.63
CA GLU A 94 -10.63 24.85 -18.79
C GLU A 94 -11.56 26.02 -18.46
N LEU A 95 -12.35 26.48 -19.45
CA LEU A 95 -13.37 27.52 -19.22
C LEU A 95 -14.43 27.08 -18.20
N LEU A 96 -14.87 25.82 -18.26
CA LEU A 96 -15.83 25.28 -17.28
C LEU A 96 -15.22 25.15 -15.88
N ILE A 97 -13.94 24.74 -15.80
CA ILE A 97 -13.21 24.65 -14.51
C ILE A 97 -13.07 26.04 -13.89
N ASP A 98 -12.65 27.04 -14.66
CA ASP A 98 -12.55 28.42 -14.19
C ASP A 98 -13.87 28.91 -13.61
N ARG A 99 -14.96 28.69 -14.36
CA ARG A 99 -16.28 29.09 -13.90
C ARG A 99 -16.76 28.34 -12.65
N ALA A 100 -16.44 27.06 -12.53
CA ALA A 100 -16.76 26.26 -11.33
C ALA A 100 -16.03 26.79 -10.10
N ILE A 101 -14.75 27.19 -10.25
CA ILE A 101 -13.94 27.79 -9.17
C ILE A 101 -14.53 29.16 -8.77
N GLU A 102 -14.85 30.03 -9.73
CA GLU A 102 -15.47 31.34 -9.47
C GLU A 102 -16.81 31.22 -8.72
N LEU A 103 -17.60 30.19 -9.03
CA LEU A 103 -18.85 29.90 -8.34
C LEU A 103 -18.66 29.27 -6.96
N GLY A 104 -17.43 28.92 -6.58
CA GLY A 104 -17.11 28.28 -5.31
C GLY A 104 -17.66 26.84 -5.19
N LEU A 105 -17.82 26.13 -6.31
CA LEU A 105 -18.36 24.77 -6.29
C LEU A 105 -17.44 23.81 -5.51
N HIS A 106 -16.13 24.03 -5.57
CA HIS A 106 -15.13 23.27 -4.79
C HIS A 106 -15.27 23.44 -3.28
N GLU A 107 -15.94 24.49 -2.81
CA GLU A 107 -16.17 24.73 -1.37
C GLU A 107 -17.56 24.25 -0.92
N ARG A 108 -18.56 24.36 -1.79
CA ARG A 108 -19.97 24.23 -1.44
C ARG A 108 -20.57 22.90 -1.82
N ASP A 109 -20.09 22.28 -2.90
CA ASP A 109 -20.65 21.02 -3.39
C ASP A 109 -19.92 19.83 -2.75
N PRO A 110 -20.61 19.01 -1.91
CA PRO A 110 -20.00 17.86 -1.26
C PRO A 110 -19.44 16.82 -2.25
N GLN A 111 -20.07 16.67 -3.42
CA GLN A 111 -19.63 15.71 -4.43
C GLN A 111 -18.30 16.14 -5.05
N ILE A 112 -18.17 17.43 -5.40
CA ILE A 112 -16.91 17.98 -5.92
C ILE A 112 -15.81 17.89 -4.87
N ARG A 113 -16.13 18.20 -3.60
CA ARG A 113 -15.17 18.06 -2.49
C ARG A 113 -14.66 16.63 -2.33
N ASN A 114 -15.57 15.65 -2.39
CA ASN A 114 -15.19 14.23 -2.32
C ASN A 114 -14.31 13.82 -3.52
N GLN A 115 -14.64 14.30 -4.73
CA GLN A 115 -13.82 14.04 -5.92
C GLN A 115 -12.42 14.63 -5.80
N LEU A 116 -12.28 15.85 -5.29
CA LEU A 116 -10.98 16.47 -5.05
C LEU A 116 -10.17 15.73 -3.99
N ALA A 117 -10.82 15.29 -2.90
CA ALA A 117 -10.14 14.50 -1.87
C ALA A 117 -9.66 13.14 -2.43
N THR A 118 -10.50 12.45 -3.21
CA THR A 118 -10.12 11.21 -3.88
C THR A 118 -8.98 11.43 -4.87
N ALA A 119 -9.06 12.46 -5.70
CA ALA A 119 -8.00 12.78 -6.66
C ALA A 119 -6.67 13.09 -5.98
N MET A 120 -6.69 13.75 -4.81
CA MET A 120 -5.48 14.01 -4.02
C MET A 120 -4.90 12.72 -3.43
N ILE A 121 -5.74 11.82 -2.92
CA ILE A 121 -5.29 10.50 -2.46
C ILE A 121 -4.66 9.71 -3.61
N ASP A 122 -5.32 9.64 -4.76
CA ASP A 122 -4.80 8.95 -5.95
C ASP A 122 -3.48 9.53 -6.45
N PHE A 123 -3.31 10.85 -6.35
CA PHE A 123 -2.05 11.51 -6.68
C PHE A 123 -0.92 11.08 -5.74
N LEU A 124 -1.18 11.08 -4.42
CA LEU A 124 -0.19 10.66 -3.43
C LEU A 124 0.20 9.20 -3.58
N VAL A 125 -0.78 8.33 -3.83
CA VAL A 125 -0.58 6.89 -4.05
C VAL A 125 0.28 6.65 -5.28
N ARG A 126 -0.10 7.19 -6.45
CA ARG A 126 0.69 7.03 -7.69
C ARG A 126 2.12 7.52 -7.53
N ARG A 127 2.31 8.68 -6.90
CA ARG A 127 3.66 9.20 -6.66
C ARG A 127 4.48 8.27 -5.77
N ALA A 128 3.87 7.73 -4.71
CA ALA A 128 4.55 6.77 -3.84
C ALA A 128 4.86 5.44 -4.55
N GLU A 129 3.97 4.99 -5.44
CA GLU A 129 4.19 3.81 -6.27
C GLU A 129 5.33 4.02 -7.26
N ASP A 130 5.39 5.19 -7.93
CA ASP A 130 6.49 5.54 -8.84
C ASP A 130 7.83 5.57 -8.09
N ASP A 131 7.88 6.22 -6.91
CA ASP A 131 9.08 6.27 -6.07
C ASP A 131 9.47 4.86 -5.55
N ALA A 132 8.50 4.04 -5.16
CA ALA A 132 8.72 2.70 -4.63
C ALA A 132 9.05 1.65 -5.72
N SER A 133 8.59 1.85 -6.97
CA SER A 133 8.95 0.97 -8.08
C SER A 133 10.44 1.03 -8.46
N ALA A 134 11.14 2.07 -7.99
CA ALA A 134 12.58 2.21 -8.11
C ALA A 134 13.37 1.53 -6.97
N ALA A 135 12.68 0.86 -6.04
CA ALA A 135 13.32 0.16 -4.93
C ALA A 135 14.29 -0.92 -5.44
N ASP A 136 15.46 -0.94 -4.84
CA ASP A 136 16.43 -1.97 -5.18
C ASP A 136 16.18 -3.28 -4.41
N GLU A 137 16.90 -4.33 -4.80
CA GLU A 137 16.75 -5.64 -4.16
C GLU A 137 17.13 -5.62 -2.67
N ALA A 138 18.04 -4.74 -2.25
CA ALA A 138 18.45 -4.63 -0.87
C ALA A 138 17.32 -4.06 0.01
N GLU A 139 16.57 -3.07 -0.51
CA GLU A 139 15.40 -2.51 0.17
C GLU A 139 14.26 -3.54 0.29
N LEU A 140 13.99 -4.30 -0.77
CA LEU A 140 13.00 -5.37 -0.74
C LEU A 140 13.38 -6.50 0.24
N ARG A 141 14.65 -6.87 0.30
CA ARG A 141 15.14 -7.86 1.29
C ARG A 141 15.01 -7.34 2.72
N ALA A 142 15.36 -6.08 2.97
CA ALA A 142 15.22 -5.48 4.29
C ALA A 142 13.74 -5.45 4.73
N PHE A 143 12.82 -5.09 3.83
CA PHE A 143 11.39 -5.14 4.09
C PHE A 143 10.89 -6.56 4.37
N TYR A 144 11.35 -7.55 3.59
CA TYR A 144 11.02 -8.95 3.84
C TYR A 144 11.51 -9.42 5.21
N GLU A 145 12.75 -9.09 5.59
CA GLU A 145 13.32 -9.46 6.90
C GLU A 145 12.55 -8.83 8.07
N GLU A 146 12.09 -7.57 7.90
CA GLU A 146 11.29 -6.88 8.91
C GLU A 146 9.86 -7.43 9.01
N GLN A 147 9.29 -7.92 7.90
CA GLN A 147 7.89 -8.31 7.78
C GLN A 147 7.71 -9.82 7.50
N GLN A 148 8.62 -10.68 7.96
CA GLN A 148 8.63 -12.14 7.69
C GLN A 148 7.29 -12.82 7.94
N PHE A 149 6.56 -12.41 9.00
CA PHE A 149 5.26 -12.96 9.35
C PHE A 149 4.20 -12.83 8.22
N ARG A 150 4.37 -11.88 7.31
CA ARG A 150 3.46 -11.68 6.14
C ARG A 150 3.73 -12.69 5.02
N PHE A 151 4.90 -13.30 5.03
CA PHE A 151 5.36 -14.22 3.99
C PHE A 151 5.45 -15.67 4.49
N GLU A 152 4.87 -15.95 5.64
CA GLU A 152 4.69 -17.30 6.14
C GLU A 152 3.48 -17.95 5.51
N ARG A 153 3.65 -19.17 5.00
CA ARG A 153 2.51 -20.04 4.69
C ARG A 153 1.86 -20.46 5.99
N SER A 154 0.56 -20.25 6.10
CA SER A 154 -0.18 -20.70 7.27
C SER A 154 -0.16 -22.22 7.39
N PRO A 155 -0.11 -22.78 8.60
CA PRO A 155 -0.22 -24.21 8.82
C PRO A 155 -1.56 -24.74 8.29
N GLN A 156 -1.54 -25.98 7.82
CA GLN A 156 -2.71 -26.69 7.29
C GLN A 156 -2.95 -27.97 8.08
N TYR A 157 -4.20 -28.33 8.22
CA TYR A 157 -4.66 -29.41 9.07
C TYR A 157 -5.60 -30.32 8.30
N ARG A 158 -5.38 -31.64 8.36
CA ARG A 158 -6.35 -32.63 7.95
C ARG A 158 -7.03 -33.18 9.20
N VAL A 159 -8.34 -33.03 9.28
CA VAL A 159 -9.11 -33.40 10.46
C VAL A 159 -10.27 -34.33 10.11
N ALA A 160 -10.58 -35.26 11.01
CA ALA A 160 -11.80 -36.05 10.98
C ALA A 160 -12.75 -35.57 12.08
N VAL A 161 -14.05 -35.54 11.80
CA VAL A 161 -15.07 -35.10 12.73
C VAL A 161 -16.07 -36.23 12.96
N GLU A 162 -16.30 -36.58 14.21
CA GLU A 162 -17.26 -37.62 14.63
C GLU A 162 -18.30 -37.01 15.58
N GLY A 163 -19.57 -37.39 15.44
CA GLY A 163 -20.61 -36.99 16.40
C GLY A 163 -21.49 -35.81 16.00
N GLY A 164 -21.93 -35.71 14.75
CA GLY A 164 -23.04 -34.84 14.35
C GLY A 164 -22.67 -33.42 13.93
N ALA A 165 -21.41 -33.09 13.82
CA ALA A 165 -20.97 -31.81 13.29
C ALA A 165 -21.13 -31.71 11.77
N VAL A 166 -21.03 -30.51 11.22
CA VAL A 166 -21.02 -30.22 9.80
C VAL A 166 -19.84 -30.97 9.14
N PRO A 167 -20.05 -31.74 8.07
CA PRO A 167 -18.95 -32.42 7.40
C PRO A 167 -17.93 -31.43 6.86
N LEU A 168 -16.66 -31.72 7.09
CA LEU A 168 -15.54 -30.94 6.52
C LEU A 168 -15.18 -31.53 5.15
N PRO A 169 -14.64 -30.70 4.23
CA PRO A 169 -14.08 -31.20 2.99
C PRO A 169 -12.91 -32.16 3.26
N ASP A 170 -12.74 -33.13 2.38
CA ASP A 170 -11.54 -33.97 2.38
C ASP A 170 -10.31 -33.11 1.98
N GLY A 171 -9.21 -33.26 2.71
CA GLY A 171 -7.96 -32.60 2.41
C GLY A 171 -7.38 -31.79 3.56
N LEU A 172 -6.36 -31.02 3.23
CA LEU A 172 -5.72 -30.07 4.15
C LEU A 172 -6.51 -28.76 4.16
N LEU A 173 -6.84 -28.30 5.35
CA LEU A 173 -7.64 -27.09 5.60
C LEU A 173 -6.82 -26.06 6.35
N LEU A 174 -7.01 -24.78 6.05
CA LEU A 174 -6.51 -23.70 6.86
C LEU A 174 -7.31 -23.58 8.17
N ALA A 175 -6.69 -23.08 9.23
CA ALA A 175 -7.37 -22.82 10.49
C ALA A 175 -8.63 -21.96 10.32
N LYS A 176 -8.61 -20.98 9.41
CA LYS A 176 -9.76 -20.13 9.07
C LYS A 176 -10.92 -20.90 8.45
N GLU A 177 -10.65 -21.93 7.66
CA GLU A 177 -11.69 -22.78 7.06
C GLU A 177 -12.34 -23.67 8.12
N ILE A 178 -11.53 -24.17 9.06
CA ILE A 178 -12.03 -24.92 10.24
C ILE A 178 -12.88 -24.00 11.12
N GLU A 179 -12.42 -22.76 11.37
CA GLU A 179 -13.15 -21.75 12.13
C GLU A 179 -14.51 -21.43 11.52
N GLN A 180 -14.58 -21.22 10.22
CA GLN A 180 -15.83 -20.91 9.52
C GLN A 180 -16.88 -22.01 9.63
N ARG A 181 -16.47 -23.28 9.77
CA ARG A 181 -17.37 -24.43 9.81
C ARG A 181 -17.67 -24.97 11.19
N LEU A 182 -16.68 -24.98 12.06
CA LEU A 182 -16.73 -25.55 13.40
C LEU A 182 -16.63 -24.52 14.53
N GLY A 183 -16.40 -23.25 14.19
CA GLY A 183 -16.28 -22.14 15.11
C GLY A 183 -14.85 -21.92 15.63
N PRO A 184 -14.59 -20.73 16.26
CA PRO A 184 -13.25 -20.32 16.68
C PRO A 184 -12.64 -21.20 17.77
N SER A 185 -13.46 -21.80 18.62
CA SER A 185 -13.00 -22.72 19.69
C SER A 185 -12.41 -24.00 19.09
N ALA A 186 -13.04 -24.55 18.03
CA ALA A 186 -12.56 -25.74 17.37
C ALA A 186 -11.23 -25.48 16.65
N ALA A 187 -11.12 -24.39 15.90
CA ALA A 187 -9.90 -24.02 15.20
C ALA A 187 -8.69 -23.84 16.14
N ARG A 188 -8.88 -23.17 17.27
CA ARG A 188 -7.82 -23.02 18.28
C ARG A 188 -7.38 -24.34 18.87
N LYS A 189 -8.33 -25.21 19.26
CA LYS A 189 -8.01 -26.51 19.85
C LYS A 189 -7.33 -27.43 18.84
N VAL A 190 -7.77 -27.44 17.58
CA VAL A 190 -7.12 -28.22 16.51
C VAL A 190 -5.66 -27.77 16.28
N ALA A 191 -5.37 -26.47 16.38
CA ALA A 191 -4.02 -25.95 16.23
C ALA A 191 -3.06 -26.40 17.35
N GLU A 192 -3.59 -26.78 18.51
CA GLU A 192 -2.83 -27.28 19.68
C GLU A 192 -2.64 -28.80 19.67
N LEU A 193 -3.37 -29.56 18.79
CA LEU A 193 -3.25 -31.00 18.72
C LEU A 193 -2.01 -31.45 17.96
N GLU A 194 -1.49 -32.62 18.37
CA GLU A 194 -0.55 -33.39 17.57
C GLU A 194 -1.27 -34.40 16.65
N PRO A 195 -0.68 -34.81 15.51
CA PRO A 195 -1.25 -35.81 14.64
C PRO A 195 -1.61 -37.11 15.38
N GLY A 196 -2.87 -37.53 15.26
CA GLY A 196 -3.43 -38.66 15.97
C GLY A 196 -4.24 -38.32 17.23
N GLU A 197 -4.08 -37.14 17.77
CA GLU A 197 -4.84 -36.67 18.93
C GLU A 197 -6.27 -36.24 18.57
N SER A 198 -7.12 -36.21 19.58
CA SER A 198 -8.53 -35.86 19.44
C SER A 198 -8.96 -34.94 20.57
N VAL A 199 -9.90 -34.06 20.27
CA VAL A 199 -10.50 -33.12 21.23
C VAL A 199 -12.02 -33.10 21.10
N VAL A 200 -12.71 -33.04 22.22
CA VAL A 200 -14.17 -32.85 22.28
C VAL A 200 -14.50 -31.36 22.27
N ILE A 201 -15.41 -31.00 21.38
CA ILE A 201 -15.89 -29.63 21.21
C ILE A 201 -17.39 -29.58 21.52
N GLY A 202 -17.84 -28.53 22.20
CA GLY A 202 -19.26 -28.33 22.58
C GLY A 202 -19.58 -28.87 23.94
N GLU A 203 -20.84 -28.69 24.36
CA GLU A 203 -21.40 -29.14 25.64
C GLU A 203 -22.74 -29.86 25.45
N GLY A 204 -23.05 -30.82 26.31
CA GLY A 204 -24.31 -31.56 26.28
C GLY A 204 -24.55 -32.33 24.98
N GLY A 205 -25.78 -32.28 24.47
CA GLY A 205 -26.20 -33.05 23.28
C GLY A 205 -25.63 -32.53 21.93
N GLY A 206 -24.87 -31.45 21.94
CA GLY A 206 -24.22 -30.85 20.76
C GLY A 206 -22.71 -31.12 20.70
N GLN A 207 -22.22 -32.12 21.46
CA GLN A 207 -20.80 -32.46 21.46
C GLN A 207 -20.41 -33.22 20.17
N TYR A 208 -19.21 -32.93 19.68
CA TYR A 208 -18.56 -33.65 18.60
C TYR A 208 -17.06 -33.79 18.89
N THR A 209 -16.44 -34.80 18.30
CA THR A 209 -15.02 -35.08 18.45
C THR A 209 -14.30 -34.71 17.17
N VAL A 210 -13.23 -33.90 17.30
CA VAL A 210 -12.33 -33.58 16.20
C VAL A 210 -11.02 -34.31 16.44
N ARG A 211 -10.56 -35.06 15.45
CA ARG A 211 -9.26 -35.75 15.44
C ARG A 211 -8.36 -35.12 14.42
N LEU A 212 -7.15 -34.74 14.80
CA LEU A 212 -6.13 -34.29 13.87
C LEU A 212 -5.48 -35.51 13.20
N LEU A 213 -5.60 -35.63 11.89
CA LEU A 213 -5.02 -36.73 11.10
C LEU A 213 -3.62 -36.35 10.60
N GLU A 214 -3.43 -35.11 10.16
CA GLU A 214 -2.20 -34.62 9.57
C GLU A 214 -2.06 -33.13 9.85
N ARG A 215 -0.85 -32.68 10.09
CA ARG A 215 -0.48 -31.27 10.23
C ARG A 215 0.67 -30.98 9.29
N VAL A 216 0.51 -29.96 8.47
CA VAL A 216 1.59 -29.35 7.68
C VAL A 216 1.90 -28.02 8.34
N ASP A 217 3.09 -27.91 8.91
CA ASP A 217 3.49 -26.69 9.60
C ASP A 217 3.63 -25.50 8.64
N GLY A 218 3.40 -24.32 9.16
CA GLY A 218 3.66 -23.09 8.45
C GLY A 218 5.15 -22.96 8.18
N VAL A 219 5.51 -22.46 7.01
CA VAL A 219 6.89 -22.27 6.58
C VAL A 219 7.06 -20.86 6.04
N LEU A 220 8.10 -20.18 6.50
CA LEU A 220 8.51 -18.92 5.89
C LEU A 220 8.90 -19.18 4.43
N VAL A 221 8.22 -18.51 3.50
CA VAL A 221 8.53 -18.60 2.06
C VAL A 221 9.85 -17.89 1.81
N PRO A 222 10.88 -18.52 1.24
CA PRO A 222 12.15 -17.86 0.95
C PRO A 222 11.94 -16.61 0.08
N PHE A 223 12.79 -15.59 0.28
CA PHE A 223 12.67 -14.30 -0.43
C PHE A 223 12.54 -14.47 -1.95
N ASP A 224 13.36 -15.35 -2.54
CA ASP A 224 13.39 -15.53 -4.01
C ASP A 224 12.05 -16.10 -4.55
N GLU A 225 11.34 -16.92 -3.76
CA GLU A 225 9.99 -17.41 -4.10
C GLU A 225 8.90 -16.37 -3.76
N ALA A 226 9.11 -15.56 -2.73
CA ALA A 226 8.17 -14.55 -2.26
C ALA A 226 8.34 -13.19 -2.95
N ARG A 227 9.35 -13.02 -3.82
CA ARG A 227 9.79 -11.74 -4.37
C ARG A 227 8.64 -10.87 -4.89
N ASP A 228 7.78 -11.42 -5.71
CA ASP A 228 6.64 -10.68 -6.29
C ASP A 228 5.62 -10.26 -5.21
N ALA A 229 5.41 -11.12 -4.21
CA ALA A 229 4.55 -10.81 -3.07
C ALA A 229 5.17 -9.75 -2.14
N VAL A 230 6.49 -9.78 -1.97
CA VAL A 230 7.25 -8.78 -1.22
C VAL A 230 7.17 -7.42 -1.91
N GLU A 231 7.40 -7.35 -3.22
CA GLU A 231 7.29 -6.14 -4.01
C GLU A 231 5.87 -5.54 -3.94
N ALA A 232 4.84 -6.36 -4.14
CA ALA A 232 3.45 -5.92 -4.03
C ALA A 232 3.08 -5.42 -2.62
N ALA A 233 3.60 -6.07 -1.57
CA ALA A 233 3.40 -5.65 -0.18
C ALA A 233 4.15 -4.34 0.12
N TYR A 234 5.38 -4.21 -0.36
CA TYR A 234 6.19 -3.00 -0.22
C TYR A 234 5.53 -1.79 -0.87
N LEU A 235 5.09 -1.92 -2.13
CA LEU A 235 4.37 -0.86 -2.85
C LEU A 235 3.12 -0.42 -2.09
N ARG A 236 2.32 -1.37 -1.58
CA ARG A 236 1.13 -1.07 -0.79
C ARG A 236 1.47 -0.31 0.50
N ASP A 237 2.45 -0.78 1.25
CA ASP A 237 2.86 -0.13 2.50
C ASP A 237 3.38 1.30 2.26
N ARG A 238 4.15 1.50 1.17
CA ARG A 238 4.62 2.84 0.78
C ARG A 238 3.47 3.76 0.41
N SER A 239 2.49 3.27 -0.34
CA SER A 239 1.30 4.04 -0.74
C SER A 239 0.44 4.43 0.47
N GLU A 240 0.20 3.49 1.40
CA GLU A 240 -0.53 3.77 2.63
C GLU A 240 0.23 4.76 3.54
N ALA A 241 1.56 4.62 3.63
CA ALA A 241 2.40 5.52 4.40
C ALA A 241 2.37 6.94 3.84
N ALA A 242 2.44 7.13 2.52
CA ALA A 242 2.43 8.44 1.88
C ALA A 242 1.18 9.25 2.23
N VAL A 243 0.00 8.62 2.20
CA VAL A 243 -1.26 9.30 2.57
C VAL A 243 -1.28 9.64 4.05
N ARG A 244 -0.85 8.71 4.91
CA ARG A 244 -0.81 8.92 6.38
C ARG A 244 0.14 10.06 6.75
N GLU A 245 1.36 10.05 6.24
CA GLU A 245 2.39 11.06 6.51
C GLU A 245 1.96 12.45 6.01
N PHE A 246 1.36 12.50 4.81
CA PHE A 246 0.81 13.75 4.29
C PHE A 246 -0.26 14.33 5.24
N LEU A 247 -1.20 13.50 5.70
CA LEU A 247 -2.27 13.92 6.61
C LEU A 247 -1.74 14.33 7.98
N GLU A 248 -0.71 13.65 8.50
CA GLU A 248 -0.04 14.03 9.75
C GLU A 248 0.56 15.43 9.65
N VAL A 249 1.35 15.68 8.59
CA VAL A 249 1.97 17.00 8.36
C VAL A 249 0.91 18.08 8.14
N ALA A 250 -0.15 17.77 7.39
CA ALA A 250 -1.25 18.70 7.16
C ALA A 250 -1.95 19.08 8.47
N ARG A 251 -2.24 18.10 9.36
CA ARG A 251 -2.85 18.35 10.67
C ARG A 251 -1.97 19.23 11.56
N GLN A 252 -0.66 19.03 11.56
CA GLN A 252 0.27 19.83 12.36
C GLN A 252 0.34 21.30 11.92
N ARG A 253 -0.01 21.60 10.67
CA ARG A 253 0.06 22.94 10.08
C ARG A 253 -1.27 23.66 10.03
N THR A 254 -2.36 23.00 10.42
CA THR A 254 -3.71 23.51 10.29
C THR A 254 -4.35 23.70 11.68
N ASP A 255 -4.99 24.84 11.93
CA ASP A 255 -5.82 25.04 13.12
C ASP A 255 -7.13 24.24 12.95
N ILE A 256 -7.25 23.15 13.70
CA ILE A 256 -8.42 22.25 13.65
C ILE A 256 -9.23 22.47 14.93
N ARG A 257 -10.46 22.90 14.77
CA ARG A 257 -11.42 23.08 15.88
C ARG A 257 -12.56 22.08 15.70
N VAL A 258 -12.81 21.30 16.73
CA VAL A 258 -13.95 20.36 16.81
C VAL A 258 -14.98 20.97 17.74
N GLU A 259 -16.14 21.34 17.22
CA GLU A 259 -17.21 22.01 18.01
C GLU A 259 -18.29 21.02 18.49
N ALA A 260 -18.29 19.80 18.00
CA ALA A 260 -19.21 18.75 18.40
C ALA A 260 -18.47 17.48 18.77
N GLU A 261 -18.91 16.80 19.81
CA GLU A 261 -18.49 15.41 20.07
C GLU A 261 -19.05 14.51 18.95
N PRO A 262 -18.24 13.62 18.37
CA PRO A 262 -18.68 12.73 17.29
C PRO A 262 -19.69 11.69 17.75
#